data_8f4104c5b129298d8c2376321d7660cf
#
_entry.id   8f4104c5b129298d8c2376321d7660cf
#
_cell.length_a   1.000
_cell.length_b   1.000
_cell.length_c   1.000
_cell.angle_alpha   90.00
_cell.angle_beta   90.00
_cell.angle_gamma   90.00
#
_symmetry.space_group_name_H-M   'P 1'
#
loop_
_entity.id
_entity.type
_entity.pdbx_description
1 polymer ?
#
loop_
_entity_poly.entity_id
_entity_poly.type
_entity_poly.pdbx_seq_one_letter_code
_entity_poly.pdbx_strand_id
1 'polypeptide(L)'
;MTRGCETVEMTLRRNGLGQLGFHVNFEGIVADVEPFGFAWKAGLRQGSRLVEICKVAVATLTHEQMIDLLRTSVTVKVVIIPPHDDCTPRR
;
A
#
# COMPACT_ATOMS: atom_id res chain seq x y z
N MET A 1 -16.50 -10.33 -17.23
CA MET A 1 -16.21 -10.27 -16.51
C MET A 1 -15.34 -9.57 -16.28
N THR A 2 -15.26 -9.26 -15.74
CA THR A 2 -14.49 -8.45 -15.49
C THR A 2 -13.53 -8.95 -14.89
N ARG A 3 -12.69 -8.81 -15.02
CA ARG A 3 -11.83 -9.11 -14.49
C ARG A 3 -11.63 -8.43 -13.50
N GLY A 4 -11.66 -8.56 -12.58
CA GLY A 4 -11.44 -7.83 -11.50
C GLY A 4 -10.10 -7.32 -11.41
N CYS A 5 -9.88 -6.52 -10.42
CA CYS A 5 -8.59 -5.97 -10.20
C CYS A 5 -7.73 -7.01 -9.61
N GLU A 6 -6.52 -7.11 -10.14
CA GLU A 6 -5.61 -7.99 -9.55
C GLU A 6 -4.99 -7.37 -8.38
N THR A 7 -4.84 -8.04 -7.29
CA THR A 7 -4.11 -7.56 -6.13
C THR A 7 -2.68 -8.05 -6.19
N VAL A 8 -1.79 -7.27 -5.64
CA VAL A 8 -0.38 -7.59 -5.60
C VAL A 8 0.07 -7.59 -4.14
N GLU A 9 0.69 -8.68 -3.72
CA GLU A 9 1.18 -8.76 -2.36
C GLU A 9 2.67 -8.43 -2.37
N MET A 10 3.11 -7.61 -1.45
CA MET A 10 4.52 -7.28 -1.36
C MET A 10 4.90 -7.09 0.08
N THR A 11 6.17 -7.29 0.38
CA THR A 11 6.70 -7.11 1.71
C THR A 11 7.59 -5.88 1.67
N LEU A 12 7.31 -4.94 2.56
CA LEU A 12 8.03 -3.69 2.60
C LEU A 12 8.92 -3.65 3.84
N ARG A 13 10.05 -2.98 3.73
CA ARG A 13 10.98 -2.87 4.82
C ARG A 13 11.23 -1.43 5.14
N ARG A 14 11.63 -1.17 6.37
CA ARG A 14 12.01 0.16 6.76
C ARG A 14 13.44 0.42 6.35
N ASN A 15 13.76 1.66 6.04
CA ASN A 15 15.13 2.02 5.73
C ASN A 15 15.89 2.23 7.04
N GLY A 16 17.13 2.67 6.97
CA GLY A 16 17.94 2.88 8.16
C GLY A 16 17.40 3.94 9.10
N LEU A 17 16.49 4.78 8.62
CA LEU A 17 15.88 5.79 9.45
C LEU A 17 14.53 5.33 10.00
N GLY A 18 14.14 4.11 9.74
CA GLY A 18 12.87 3.61 10.22
C GLY A 18 11.68 3.99 9.37
N GLN A 19 11.89 4.43 8.15
CA GLN A 19 10.83 4.89 7.28
C GLN A 19 10.51 3.85 6.24
N LEU A 20 9.25 3.74 5.89
CA LEU A 20 8.82 2.79 4.86
C LEU A 20 8.92 3.38 3.46
N GLY A 21 8.97 4.68 3.35
CA GLY A 21 9.13 5.33 2.05
C GLY A 21 7.84 5.58 1.31
N PHE A 22 6.71 5.59 2.01
CA PHE A 22 5.46 5.95 1.36
C PHE A 22 4.48 6.46 2.41
N HIS A 23 3.44 7.13 1.94
CA HIS A 23 2.39 7.68 2.78
C HIS A 23 1.04 7.31 2.22
N VAL A 24 0.05 7.13 3.09
CA VAL A 24 -1.31 6.82 2.65
C VAL A 24 -2.26 7.87 3.20
N ASN A 25 -3.36 8.06 2.50
CA ASN A 25 -4.38 9.01 2.94
C ASN A 25 -5.47 8.29 3.70
N PHE A 26 -6.53 9.02 4.06
CA PHE A 26 -7.61 8.44 4.85
C PHE A 26 -8.34 7.34 4.12
N GLU A 27 -8.28 7.31 2.82
CA GLU A 27 -9.01 6.32 2.05
C GLU A 27 -8.20 5.07 1.81
N GLY A 28 -6.98 5.00 2.33
CA GLY A 28 -6.14 3.85 2.11
C GLY A 28 -5.45 3.86 0.76
N ILE A 29 -5.38 5.03 0.14
CA ILE A 29 -4.71 5.16 -1.14
C ILE A 29 -3.32 5.74 -0.92
N VAL A 30 -2.33 5.17 -1.57
CA VAL A 30 -0.96 5.63 -1.44
C VAL A 30 -0.85 7.02 -2.06
N ALA A 31 -0.59 8.00 -1.21
CA ALA A 31 -0.54 9.38 -1.66
C ALA A 31 0.82 9.74 -2.21
N ASP A 32 1.88 9.07 -1.74
CA ASP A 32 3.22 9.43 -2.17
C ASP A 32 4.14 8.25 -1.93
N VAL A 33 5.11 8.07 -2.80
CA VAL A 33 6.12 7.02 -2.66
C VAL A 33 7.47 7.66 -2.92
N GLU A 34 8.41 7.44 -2.00
CA GLU A 34 9.73 8.02 -2.16
C GLU A 34 10.44 7.35 -3.32
N PRO A 35 10.91 8.11 -4.30
CA PRO A 35 11.59 7.51 -5.44
C PRO A 35 12.83 6.74 -5.00
N PHE A 36 12.96 5.54 -5.54
CA PHE A 36 14.11 4.67 -5.27
C PHE A 36 14.20 4.20 -3.83
N GLY A 37 13.16 4.40 -3.02
CA GLY A 37 13.11 3.82 -1.68
C GLY A 37 12.73 2.36 -1.73
N PHE A 38 12.64 1.73 -0.56
CA PHE A 38 12.32 0.30 -0.53
C PHE A 38 10.92 0.02 -1.07
N ALA A 39 9.96 0.88 -0.76
CA ALA A 39 8.60 0.68 -1.28
C ALA A 39 8.58 0.84 -2.79
N TRP A 40 9.29 1.82 -3.30
CA TRP A 40 9.39 2.01 -4.75
C TRP A 40 9.99 0.79 -5.41
N LYS A 41 11.07 0.26 -4.83
CA LYS A 41 11.76 -0.89 -5.41
C LYS A 41 10.90 -2.15 -5.35
N ALA A 42 10.01 -2.24 -4.37
CA ALA A 42 9.11 -3.36 -4.27
C ALA A 42 7.98 -3.28 -5.29
N GLY A 43 7.79 -2.12 -5.90
CA GLY A 43 6.75 -1.96 -6.90
C GLY A 43 5.59 -1.08 -6.50
N LEU A 44 5.64 -0.51 -5.30
CA LEU A 44 4.55 0.34 -4.85
C LEU A 44 4.60 1.67 -5.59
N ARG A 45 3.47 2.14 -6.01
CA ARG A 45 3.41 3.40 -6.74
C ARG A 45 2.30 4.28 -6.19
N GLN A 46 2.42 5.57 -6.42
CA GLN A 46 1.42 6.52 -6.00
C GLN A 46 0.10 6.18 -6.67
N GLY A 47 -0.97 6.23 -5.91
CA GLY A 47 -2.29 5.90 -6.43
C GLY A 47 -2.71 4.46 -6.16
N SER A 48 -1.80 3.63 -5.67
CA SER A 48 -2.16 2.27 -5.31
C SER A 48 -3.13 2.29 -4.13
N ARG A 49 -4.03 1.33 -4.07
CA ARG A 49 -4.97 1.25 -2.97
C ARG A 49 -4.56 0.09 -2.07
N LEU A 50 -4.45 0.34 -0.80
CA LEU A 50 -4.12 -0.72 0.15
C LEU A 50 -5.38 -1.54 0.44
N VAL A 51 -5.24 -2.83 0.37
CA VAL A 51 -6.33 -3.76 0.66
C VAL A 51 -6.10 -4.41 2.01
N GLU A 52 -4.86 -4.84 2.28
CA GLU A 52 -4.53 -5.44 3.55
C GLU A 52 -3.17 -4.95 4.01
N ILE A 53 -3.00 -4.87 5.31
CA ILE A 53 -1.72 -4.56 5.93
C ILE A 53 -1.50 -5.60 7.00
N CYS A 54 -0.43 -6.35 6.92
CA CYS A 54 -0.09 -7.38 7.90
C CYS A 54 -1.25 -8.35 8.08
N LYS A 55 -1.89 -8.69 6.97
CA LYS A 55 -3.01 -9.63 6.93
C LYS A 55 -4.28 -9.12 7.58
N VAL A 56 -4.36 -7.83 7.83
CA VAL A 56 -5.56 -7.22 8.38
C VAL A 56 -6.20 -6.37 7.28
N ALA A 57 -7.49 -6.57 7.03
CA ALA A 57 -8.17 -5.84 5.98
C ALA A 57 -8.22 -4.35 6.30
N VAL A 58 -7.78 -3.52 5.37
CA VAL A 58 -7.73 -2.08 5.58
C VAL A 58 -9.14 -1.54 5.83
N ALA A 59 -10.15 -2.16 5.23
CA ALA A 59 -11.52 -1.71 5.40
C ALA A 59 -11.99 -1.79 6.85
N THR A 60 -11.33 -2.60 7.68
CA THR A 60 -11.72 -2.73 9.08
C THR A 60 -10.89 -1.85 10.00
N LEU A 61 -9.98 -1.06 9.43
CA LEU A 61 -9.08 -0.25 10.23
C LEU A 61 -9.43 1.22 10.08
N THR A 62 -9.27 1.97 11.17
CA THR A 62 -9.32 3.41 11.03
C THR A 62 -7.98 3.87 10.47
N HIS A 63 -7.93 5.14 10.07
CA HIS A 63 -6.68 5.69 9.56
C HIS A 63 -5.59 5.60 10.61
N GLU A 64 -5.93 5.87 11.86
CA GLU A 64 -4.94 5.82 12.93
C GLU A 64 -4.44 4.41 13.15
N GLN A 65 -5.32 3.43 13.08
CA GLN A 65 -4.91 2.04 13.25
C GLN A 65 -4.00 1.61 12.10
N MET A 66 -4.32 2.06 10.90
CA MET A 66 -3.51 1.76 9.74
C MET A 66 -2.10 2.34 9.91
N ILE A 67 -2.01 3.58 10.33
CA ILE A 67 -0.74 4.23 10.55
C ILE A 67 0.04 3.52 11.66
N ASP A 68 -0.67 3.08 12.71
CA ASP A 68 0.00 2.36 13.78
C ASP A 68 0.61 1.07 13.27
N LEU A 69 -0.10 0.30 12.48
CA LEU A 69 0.45 -0.92 11.94
C LEU A 69 1.68 -0.63 11.09
N LEU A 70 1.60 0.43 10.30
CA LEU A 70 2.72 0.78 9.45
C LEU A 70 3.91 1.25 10.24
N ARG A 71 3.65 1.85 11.41
CA ARG A 71 4.76 2.36 12.20
C ARG A 71 5.39 1.35 13.10
N THR A 72 4.64 0.40 13.59
CA THR A 72 5.15 -0.50 14.61
C THR A 72 5.67 -1.81 14.05
N SER A 73 5.35 -2.13 12.80
CA SER A 73 5.81 -3.40 12.25
C SER A 73 7.21 -3.26 11.71
N VAL A 74 8.05 -4.24 11.99
CA VAL A 74 9.42 -4.23 11.47
C VAL A 74 9.38 -4.49 9.97
N THR A 75 8.59 -5.45 9.56
CA THR A 75 8.39 -5.75 8.15
C THR A 75 6.91 -5.66 7.90
N VAL A 76 6.52 -4.95 6.88
CA VAL A 76 5.11 -4.71 6.58
C VAL A 76 4.74 -5.48 5.32
N LYS A 77 3.80 -6.40 5.45
CA LYS A 77 3.29 -7.11 4.30
C LYS A 77 2.01 -6.43 3.88
N VAL A 78 1.92 -6.00 2.65
CA VAL A 78 0.74 -5.29 2.16
C VAL A 78 0.21 -5.98 0.92
N VAL A 79 -1.10 -5.88 0.75
CA VAL A 79 -1.77 -6.30 -0.48
C VAL A 79 -2.37 -5.03 -1.07
N ILE A 80 -2.07 -4.74 -2.31
CA ILE A 80 -2.51 -3.51 -2.94
C ILE A 80 -3.18 -3.77 -4.27
N ILE A 81 -3.93 -2.80 -4.73
CA ILE A 81 -4.42 -2.77 -6.10
C ILE A 81 -3.62 -1.67 -6.80
N PRO A 82 -2.91 -2.01 -7.87
CA PRO A 82 -2.06 -1.02 -8.55
C PRO A 82 -2.86 0.14 -9.13
N PRO A 83 -2.21 1.26 -9.32
CA PRO A 83 -2.91 2.48 -9.76
C PRO A 83 -3.45 2.39 -11.15
N HIS A 84 -2.90 1.58 -12.04
CA HIS A 84 -3.36 1.58 -13.25
C HIS A 84 -4.27 0.72 -13.43
N ASP A 85 -5.11 0.62 -13.61
CA ASP A 85 -5.94 0.04 -13.53
C ASP A 85 -6.62 -0.48 -14.48
N ASP A 86 -6.58 -1.45 -14.77
CA ASP A 86 -7.40 -2.13 -15.52
C ASP A 86 -8.66 -2.34 -14.88
N CYS A 87 -8.80 -1.94 -13.68
CA CYS A 87 -10.05 -2.04 -13.03
C CYS A 87 -10.90 -0.88 -13.34
N THR A 88 -10.42 0.15 -13.96
CA THR A 88 -11.18 1.29 -14.22
C THR A 88 -11.88 1.11 -15.46
N PRO A 89 -13.10 1.32 -15.50
CA PRO A 89 -13.82 1.17 -16.68
C PRO A 89 -13.39 2.25 -17.55
N ARG A 90 -13.21 2.23 -18.52
CA ARG A 90 -12.82 3.15 -19.17
C ARG A 90 -13.48 3.55 -19.93
N ARG A 91 -13.67 4.10 -20.08
CA ARG A 91 -14.24 4.64 -20.60
C ARG A 91 -14.20 4.83 -21.29
#